data_42c738ad4e9f39d2896ab3a6a8d13717
#
_entry.id   42c738ad4e9f39d2896ab3a6a8d13717
#
_cell.length_a   1.000
_cell.length_b   1.000
_cell.length_c   1.000
_cell.angle_alpha   90.00
_cell.angle_beta   90.00
_cell.angle_gamma   90.00
#
_symmetry.space_group_name_H-M   'P 1'
#
loop_
_entity.id
_entity.type
_entity.pdbx_description
1 polymer ?
#
loop_
_entity_poly.entity_id
_entity_poly.type
_entity_poly.pdbx_seq_one_letter_code
_entity_poly.pdbx_strand_id
1 'polypeptide(L)'
;MVAARMATLKWGQRSDRVEGQICLSKAAQLLGVGERSVKSARVVLEHGIPELCEAIDHGRLAVYDAEKAARLPGEAQTQFLEAAAAGKTFSAWQTNYGRRERAAALAAKTTAMPTGEKKWPVILVDPAWDYEISAPARECSHPAQHYPVMSLADICALPVADLAAESCVLFLWTTAPCLEQAFEVLRAWGFKYKSSLVWDKEIMGMGHWVRGQHEHLLIASKGAPPLPPTESVPASVFRERRREHSRKPEASYRIIEAMYPALPKIELFARQVRPGWDVWGNEVGTETAPDDGIPEFLRRTPNGAAS
;
A
#
# COMPACT_ATOMS: atom_id res chain seq x y z
N MET A 1 6.25 -33.16 11.35
CA MET A 1 7.48 -33.37 10.53
C MET A 1 7.86 -34.83 10.33
N VAL A 2 7.69 -35.74 11.32
CA VAL A 2 8.12 -37.15 11.25
C VAL A 2 7.63 -37.87 9.99
N ALA A 3 6.33 -37.80 9.67
CA ALA A 3 5.78 -38.46 8.46
C ALA A 3 6.43 -37.98 7.15
N ALA A 4 6.76 -36.70 7.07
CA ALA A 4 7.41 -36.14 5.87
C ALA A 4 8.88 -36.59 5.75
N ARG A 5 9.59 -36.75 6.87
CA ARG A 5 10.96 -37.31 6.90
C ARG A 5 10.99 -38.81 6.55
N MET A 6 9.91 -39.55 6.94
CA MET A 6 9.77 -40.96 6.59
C MET A 6 9.45 -41.19 5.10
N ALA A 7 8.83 -40.22 4.45
CA ALA A 7 8.47 -40.33 3.04
C ALA A 7 9.68 -40.05 2.15
N THR A 8 10.42 -41.09 1.79
CA THR A 8 11.69 -41.01 1.05
C THR A 8 11.53 -41.01 -0.47
N LEU A 9 10.36 -41.41 -0.99
CA LEU A 9 10.10 -41.44 -2.43
C LEU A 9 9.98 -40.02 -3.01
N LYS A 10 10.74 -39.72 -4.07
CA LYS A 10 10.64 -38.43 -4.76
C LYS A 10 9.41 -38.37 -5.64
N TRP A 11 8.92 -37.16 -5.88
CA TRP A 11 7.77 -36.93 -6.76
C TRP A 11 7.99 -37.52 -8.16
N GLY A 12 7.03 -38.27 -8.70
CA GLY A 12 7.15 -38.93 -10.00
C GLY A 12 7.82 -40.30 -9.99
N GLN A 13 8.39 -40.77 -8.86
CA GLN A 13 8.93 -42.13 -8.74
C GLN A 13 7.82 -43.15 -8.39
N ARG A 14 7.87 -44.29 -9.01
CA ARG A 14 6.90 -45.40 -8.78
C ARG A 14 7.40 -46.26 -7.62
N SER A 15 6.52 -46.52 -6.65
CA SER A 15 6.81 -47.32 -5.45
C SER A 15 7.16 -48.77 -5.71
N ASP A 16 6.75 -49.30 -6.89
CA ASP A 16 7.02 -50.67 -7.33
C ASP A 16 8.46 -50.89 -7.88
N ARG A 17 9.24 -49.82 -8.05
CA ARG A 17 10.58 -49.86 -8.64
C ARG A 17 11.71 -49.55 -7.67
N VAL A 18 11.43 -49.21 -6.43
CA VAL A 18 12.45 -48.79 -5.45
C VAL A 18 12.21 -49.48 -4.12
N GLU A 19 12.93 -50.52 -3.82
CA GLU A 19 12.87 -51.25 -2.55
C GLU A 19 13.28 -50.34 -1.39
N GLY A 20 12.55 -50.39 -0.27
CA GLY A 20 12.85 -49.67 0.96
C GLY A 20 12.42 -48.21 1.04
N GLN A 21 11.83 -47.65 -0.01
CA GLN A 21 11.30 -46.26 0.03
C GLN A 21 9.80 -46.21 0.36
N ILE A 22 9.43 -45.26 1.22
CA ILE A 22 8.06 -45.05 1.68
C ILE A 22 7.44 -43.87 0.93
N CYS A 23 6.28 -44.08 0.29
CA CYS A 23 5.52 -43.00 -0.36
C CYS A 23 4.77 -42.14 0.68
N LEU A 24 4.35 -40.94 0.29
CA LEU A 24 3.64 -40.00 1.15
C LEU A 24 2.37 -40.57 1.76
N SER A 25 1.56 -41.31 0.97
CA SER A 25 0.33 -41.93 1.43
C SER A 25 0.58 -43.01 2.48
N LYS A 26 1.63 -43.81 2.30
CA LYS A 26 2.01 -44.84 3.27
C LYS A 26 2.54 -44.25 4.56
N ALA A 27 3.37 -43.20 4.48
CA ALA A 27 3.85 -42.47 5.65
C ALA A 27 2.70 -41.80 6.43
N ALA A 28 1.73 -41.23 5.71
CA ALA A 28 0.51 -40.67 6.30
C ALA A 28 -0.32 -41.72 7.06
N GLN A 29 -0.52 -42.87 6.42
CA GLN A 29 -1.26 -43.99 7.00
C GLN A 29 -0.59 -44.56 8.26
N LEU A 30 0.74 -44.75 8.20
CA LEU A 30 1.50 -45.31 9.34
C LEU A 30 1.46 -44.41 10.59
N LEU A 31 1.36 -43.11 10.43
CA LEU A 31 1.35 -42.15 11.55
C LEU A 31 -0.03 -41.57 11.84
N GLY A 32 -1.09 -42.06 11.17
CA GLY A 32 -2.48 -41.61 11.40
C GLY A 32 -2.72 -40.12 11.10
N VAL A 33 -1.96 -39.52 10.13
CA VAL A 33 -2.06 -38.12 9.74
C VAL A 33 -2.58 -37.96 8.32
N GLY A 34 -3.19 -36.82 8.01
CA GLY A 34 -3.69 -36.55 6.68
C GLY A 34 -2.54 -36.41 5.66
N GLU A 35 -2.69 -36.99 4.47
CA GLU A 35 -1.70 -36.93 3.39
C GLU A 35 -1.34 -35.49 2.99
N ARG A 36 -2.34 -34.58 3.03
CA ARG A 36 -2.13 -33.14 2.77
C ARG A 36 -1.11 -32.54 3.77
N SER A 37 -1.25 -32.87 5.05
CA SER A 37 -0.32 -32.40 6.08
C SER A 37 1.11 -32.92 5.88
N VAL A 38 1.26 -34.15 5.35
CA VAL A 38 2.57 -34.72 5.00
C VAL A 38 3.17 -33.99 3.81
N LYS A 39 2.35 -33.66 2.79
CA LYS A 39 2.78 -32.84 1.64
C LYS A 39 3.25 -31.46 2.07
N SER A 40 2.46 -30.78 2.91
CA SER A 40 2.81 -29.46 3.45
C SER A 40 4.11 -29.49 4.26
N ALA A 41 4.26 -30.51 5.13
CA ALA A 41 5.48 -30.70 5.91
C ALA A 41 6.71 -30.98 5.03
N ARG A 42 6.54 -31.64 3.89
CA ARG A 42 7.62 -31.86 2.94
C ARG A 42 8.10 -30.57 2.26
N VAL A 43 7.17 -29.68 1.88
CA VAL A 43 7.53 -28.36 1.36
C VAL A 43 8.38 -27.59 2.37
N VAL A 44 8.04 -27.68 3.66
CA VAL A 44 8.84 -27.03 4.71
C VAL A 44 10.23 -27.66 4.83
N LEU A 45 10.35 -28.99 4.70
CA LEU A 45 11.67 -29.65 4.72
C LEU A 45 12.54 -29.29 3.51
N GLU A 46 11.94 -29.06 2.35
CA GLU A 46 12.64 -28.78 1.09
C GLU A 46 13.02 -27.31 0.94
N HIS A 47 12.22 -26.39 1.46
CA HIS A 47 12.35 -24.95 1.21
C HIS A 47 12.39 -24.07 2.47
N GLY A 48 12.05 -24.63 3.64
CA GLY A 48 12.06 -23.91 4.91
C GLY A 48 13.47 -23.80 5.50
N ILE A 49 13.71 -22.71 6.23
CA ILE A 49 14.88 -22.59 7.08
C ILE A 49 14.81 -23.59 8.24
N PRO A 50 15.95 -24.02 8.80
CA PRO A 50 15.98 -25.00 9.89
C PRO A 50 15.07 -24.63 11.08
N GLU A 51 15.06 -23.37 11.47
CA GLU A 51 14.27 -22.83 12.60
C GLU A 51 12.77 -22.99 12.37
N LEU A 52 12.33 -22.95 11.11
CA LEU A 52 10.92 -23.19 10.74
C LEU A 52 10.52 -24.66 11.00
N CYS A 53 11.43 -25.58 10.68
CA CYS A 53 11.25 -27.01 10.98
C CYS A 53 11.19 -27.26 12.50
N GLU A 54 12.09 -26.65 13.26
CA GLU A 54 12.13 -26.76 14.72
C GLU A 54 10.87 -26.19 15.36
N ALA A 55 10.36 -25.07 14.87
CA ALA A 55 9.13 -24.47 15.39
C ALA A 55 7.92 -25.42 15.25
N ILE A 56 7.87 -26.18 14.13
CA ILE A 56 6.81 -27.20 13.94
C ILE A 56 7.03 -28.40 14.85
N ASP A 57 8.27 -28.92 14.92
CA ASP A 57 8.58 -30.10 15.74
C ASP A 57 8.27 -29.86 17.23
N HIS A 58 8.43 -28.62 17.72
CA HIS A 58 8.07 -28.20 19.07
C HIS A 58 6.61 -27.76 19.23
N GLY A 59 5.79 -27.87 18.18
CA GLY A 59 4.37 -27.48 18.24
C GLY A 59 4.10 -25.98 18.37
N ARG A 60 5.13 -25.14 18.15
CA ARG A 60 5.02 -23.67 18.22
C ARG A 60 4.40 -23.06 16.97
N LEU A 61 4.39 -23.79 15.85
CA LEU A 61 3.87 -23.32 14.57
C LEU A 61 3.09 -24.43 13.87
N ALA A 62 1.94 -24.07 13.30
CA ALA A 62 1.13 -24.99 12.50
C ALA A 62 1.81 -25.27 11.16
N VAL A 63 1.80 -26.54 10.71
CA VAL A 63 2.39 -26.97 9.42
C VAL A 63 1.85 -26.17 8.25
N TYR A 64 0.56 -25.79 8.28
CA TYR A 64 -0.09 -25.03 7.24
C TYR A 64 0.49 -23.60 7.06
N ASP A 65 0.75 -22.92 8.16
CA ASP A 65 1.34 -21.58 8.12
C ASP A 65 2.84 -21.63 7.76
N ALA A 66 3.53 -22.67 8.25
CA ALA A 66 4.92 -22.92 7.90
C ALA A 66 5.11 -23.26 6.40
N GLU A 67 4.20 -24.02 5.78
CA GLU A 67 4.24 -24.29 4.34
C GLU A 67 4.17 -23.00 3.52
N LYS A 68 3.31 -22.08 3.93
CA LYS A 68 3.21 -20.79 3.24
C LYS A 68 4.49 -19.96 3.40
N ALA A 69 5.03 -19.95 4.63
CA ALA A 69 6.28 -19.24 4.92
C ALA A 69 7.47 -19.84 4.17
N ALA A 70 7.58 -21.17 4.07
CA ALA A 70 8.66 -21.85 3.37
C ALA A 70 8.79 -21.51 1.87
N ARG A 71 7.73 -20.93 1.27
CA ARG A 71 7.74 -20.46 -0.12
C ARG A 71 8.33 -19.05 -0.29
N LEU A 72 8.66 -18.38 0.81
CA LEU A 72 9.22 -17.03 0.83
C LEU A 72 10.75 -17.07 0.95
N PRO A 73 11.46 -15.97 0.66
CA PRO A 73 12.89 -15.86 0.93
C PRO A 73 13.22 -16.13 2.41
N GLY A 74 14.42 -16.68 2.70
CA GLY A 74 14.81 -17.07 4.06
C GLY A 74 14.69 -15.95 5.09
N GLU A 75 15.05 -14.72 4.73
CA GLU A 75 14.86 -13.55 5.59
C GLU A 75 13.39 -13.32 5.98
N ALA A 76 12.49 -13.48 5.02
CA ALA A 76 11.05 -13.36 5.28
C ALA A 76 10.52 -14.48 6.19
N GLN A 77 11.09 -15.70 6.07
CA GLN A 77 10.76 -16.81 6.95
C GLN A 77 11.18 -16.51 8.39
N THR A 78 12.37 -15.92 8.60
CA THR A 78 12.86 -15.50 9.92
C THR A 78 11.94 -14.44 10.54
N GLN A 79 11.59 -13.40 9.77
CA GLN A 79 10.67 -12.35 10.22
C GLN A 79 9.28 -12.89 10.57
N PHE A 80 8.81 -13.89 9.82
CA PHE A 80 7.54 -14.56 10.15
C PHE A 80 7.64 -15.34 11.46
N LEU A 81 8.74 -16.05 11.72
CA LEU A 81 8.92 -16.78 12.99
C LEU A 81 8.89 -15.86 14.20
N GLU A 82 9.52 -14.69 14.13
CA GLU A 82 9.47 -13.67 15.18
C GLU A 82 8.02 -13.17 15.39
N ALA A 83 7.31 -12.91 14.30
CA ALA A 83 5.91 -12.49 14.37
C ALA A 83 4.99 -13.58 14.94
N ALA A 84 5.21 -14.85 14.59
CA ALA A 84 4.48 -16.00 15.09
C ALA A 84 4.73 -16.21 16.60
N ALA A 85 5.98 -16.00 17.06
CA ALA A 85 6.32 -16.01 18.48
C ALA A 85 5.58 -14.91 19.26
N ALA A 86 5.26 -13.77 18.60
CA ALA A 86 4.41 -12.71 19.15
C ALA A 86 2.91 -12.95 18.96
N GLY A 87 2.49 -14.16 18.57
CA GLY A 87 1.08 -14.57 18.44
C GLY A 87 0.38 -14.11 17.14
N LYS A 88 1.11 -13.62 16.13
CA LYS A 88 0.53 -13.22 14.84
C LYS A 88 0.31 -14.43 13.94
N THR A 89 -0.82 -14.49 13.26
CA THR A 89 -1.09 -15.48 12.20
C THR A 89 -0.28 -15.16 10.93
N PHE A 90 -0.05 -16.18 10.10
CA PHE A 90 0.64 -15.97 8.81
C PHE A 90 -0.07 -14.93 7.94
N SER A 91 -1.40 -14.94 7.87
CA SER A 91 -2.18 -14.00 7.08
C SER A 91 -1.99 -12.54 7.54
N ALA A 92 -2.05 -12.29 8.85
CA ALA A 92 -1.83 -10.96 9.42
C ALA A 92 -0.39 -10.46 9.19
N TRP A 93 0.60 -11.36 9.34
CA TRP A 93 1.99 -11.03 9.07
C TRP A 93 2.25 -10.78 7.57
N GLN A 94 1.72 -11.65 6.70
CA GLN A 94 1.91 -11.53 5.23
C GLN A 94 1.37 -10.20 4.68
N THR A 95 0.23 -9.73 5.21
CA THR A 95 -0.32 -8.43 4.85
C THR A 95 0.68 -7.31 5.16
N ASN A 96 1.27 -7.33 6.36
CA ASN A 96 2.26 -6.33 6.79
C ASN A 96 3.59 -6.48 6.04
N TYR A 97 4.05 -7.71 5.80
CA TYR A 97 5.28 -7.98 5.04
C TYR A 97 5.16 -7.46 3.61
N GLY A 98 4.09 -7.83 2.89
CA GLY A 98 3.87 -7.35 1.53
C GLY A 98 3.69 -5.81 1.44
N ARG A 99 3.22 -5.17 2.53
CA ARG A 99 3.18 -3.72 2.64
C ARG A 99 4.60 -3.13 2.74
N ARG A 100 5.44 -3.68 3.62
CA ARG A 100 6.84 -3.24 3.79
C ARG A 100 7.67 -3.44 2.52
N GLU A 101 7.53 -4.58 1.85
CA GLU A 101 8.20 -4.85 0.58
C GLU A 101 7.82 -3.86 -0.52
N ARG A 102 6.51 -3.57 -0.66
CA ARG A 102 6.04 -2.56 -1.61
C ARG A 102 6.54 -1.16 -1.24
N ALA A 103 6.53 -0.82 0.04
CA ALA A 103 7.07 0.46 0.52
C ALA A 103 8.57 0.57 0.24
N ALA A 104 9.36 -0.49 0.49
CA ALA A 104 10.78 -0.52 0.18
C ALA A 104 11.07 -0.44 -1.32
N ALA A 105 10.32 -1.19 -2.13
CA ALA A 105 10.45 -1.15 -3.60
C ALA A 105 10.09 0.24 -4.17
N LEU A 106 9.14 0.92 -3.55
CA LEU A 106 8.76 2.27 -3.94
C LEU A 106 9.79 3.30 -3.46
N ALA A 107 10.28 3.16 -2.23
CA ALA A 107 11.37 4.00 -1.72
C ALA A 107 12.62 3.90 -2.60
N ALA A 108 12.93 2.71 -3.11
CA ALA A 108 14.03 2.49 -4.06
C ALA A 108 13.81 3.16 -5.43
N LYS A 109 12.55 3.41 -5.82
CA LYS A 109 12.17 4.13 -7.05
C LYS A 109 11.94 5.62 -6.82
N THR A 110 11.89 6.05 -5.56
CA THR A 110 11.58 7.45 -5.22
C THR A 110 12.72 8.35 -5.66
N THR A 111 12.44 9.19 -6.63
CA THR A 111 13.29 10.33 -6.94
C THR A 111 13.35 11.22 -5.70
N ALA A 112 14.56 11.67 -5.31
CA ALA A 112 14.68 12.63 -4.20
C ALA A 112 13.74 13.81 -4.42
N MET A 113 13.14 14.32 -3.34
CA MET A 113 12.32 15.52 -3.44
C MET A 113 13.13 16.63 -4.11
N PRO A 114 12.50 17.50 -4.90
CA PRO A 114 13.20 18.61 -5.52
C PRO A 114 13.98 19.40 -4.46
N THR A 115 15.28 19.46 -4.61
CA THR A 115 16.18 20.27 -3.78
C THR A 115 16.74 21.38 -4.65
N GLY A 116 16.79 22.60 -4.15
CA GLY A 116 17.34 23.71 -4.92
C GLY A 116 16.71 25.07 -4.61
N GLU A 117 17.07 26.06 -5.41
CA GLU A 117 16.62 27.43 -5.23
C GLU A 117 15.16 27.67 -5.65
N LYS A 118 14.58 26.79 -6.48
CA LYS A 118 13.20 26.94 -6.93
C LYS A 118 12.22 26.74 -5.76
N LYS A 119 11.36 27.71 -5.54
CA LYS A 119 10.32 27.71 -4.51
C LYS A 119 8.96 27.91 -5.17
N TRP A 120 7.94 27.28 -4.61
CA TRP A 120 6.59 27.33 -5.17
C TRP A 120 5.64 28.09 -4.25
N PRO A 121 4.95 29.10 -4.79
CA PRO A 121 3.89 29.82 -4.05
C PRO A 121 2.58 29.05 -3.95
N VAL A 122 2.41 27.96 -4.73
CA VAL A 122 1.23 27.07 -4.65
C VAL A 122 1.71 25.63 -4.63
N ILE A 123 1.31 24.89 -3.61
CA ILE A 123 1.65 23.48 -3.42
C ILE A 123 0.37 22.68 -3.22
N LEU A 124 0.19 21.60 -3.99
CA LEU A 124 -0.86 20.59 -3.80
C LEU A 124 -0.20 19.29 -3.32
N VAL A 125 -0.76 18.70 -2.28
CA VAL A 125 -0.22 17.47 -1.68
C VAL A 125 -1.31 16.45 -1.42
N ASP A 126 -1.08 15.21 -1.83
CA ASP A 126 -1.94 14.06 -1.53
C ASP A 126 -1.09 12.96 -0.85
N PRO A 127 -0.80 13.08 0.45
CA PRO A 127 0.02 12.09 1.14
C PRO A 127 -0.61 10.71 1.14
N ALA A 128 0.23 9.68 1.14
CA ALA A 128 -0.20 8.29 1.27
C ALA A 128 -0.58 7.98 2.73
N TRP A 129 -1.73 8.48 3.20
CA TRP A 129 -2.21 8.32 4.57
C TRP A 129 -2.29 6.86 5.01
N ASP A 130 -1.80 6.57 6.23
CA ASP A 130 -2.04 5.29 6.90
C ASP A 130 -3.33 5.35 7.73
N TYR A 131 -4.29 4.51 7.38
CA TYR A 131 -5.60 4.44 8.05
C TYR A 131 -5.62 3.51 9.26
N GLU A 132 -4.50 2.85 9.62
CA GLU A 132 -4.48 1.92 10.78
C GLU A 132 -4.77 2.60 12.12
N ILE A 133 -4.60 3.91 12.21
CA ILE A 133 -4.79 4.68 13.44
C ILE A 133 -6.27 4.79 13.83
N SER A 134 -7.21 4.58 12.90
CA SER A 134 -8.63 4.92 13.11
C SER A 134 -9.60 3.74 13.21
N ALA A 135 -9.18 2.50 13.04
CA ALA A 135 -10.09 1.34 13.10
C ALA A 135 -9.47 0.13 13.80
N PRO A 136 -10.20 -0.54 14.72
CA PRO A 136 -9.81 -1.85 15.20
C PRO A 136 -9.76 -2.82 14.00
N ALA A 137 -8.72 -3.65 13.96
CA ALA A 137 -8.40 -4.57 12.87
C ALA A 137 -9.53 -5.61 12.64
N ARG A 138 -10.55 -5.25 11.87
CA ARG A 138 -11.54 -6.18 11.32
C ARG A 138 -11.98 -5.72 9.92
N GLU A 139 -11.54 -6.49 8.91
CA GLU A 139 -12.23 -6.76 7.62
C GLU A 139 -12.72 -5.57 6.78
N CYS A 140 -11.94 -4.51 6.65
CA CYS A 140 -12.14 -3.55 5.56
C CYS A 140 -11.01 -3.70 4.55
N SER A 141 -11.33 -3.58 3.27
CA SER A 141 -10.34 -3.44 2.19
C SER A 141 -9.50 -2.18 2.48
N HIS A 142 -8.37 -2.38 3.17
CA HIS A 142 -7.51 -1.30 3.62
C HIS A 142 -6.79 -0.71 2.40
N PRO A 143 -6.68 0.62 2.23
CA PRO A 143 -5.94 1.25 1.13
C PRO A 143 -4.52 0.74 0.98
N ALA A 144 -3.87 0.33 2.08
CA ALA A 144 -2.55 -0.29 2.08
C ALA A 144 -2.45 -1.62 1.31
N GLN A 145 -3.57 -2.21 0.89
CA GLN A 145 -3.56 -3.35 -0.04
C GLN A 145 -3.17 -2.91 -1.46
N HIS A 146 -3.36 -1.64 -1.79
CA HIS A 146 -3.15 -1.11 -3.13
C HIS A 146 -1.96 -0.15 -3.23
N TYR A 147 -1.59 0.56 -2.13
CA TYR A 147 -0.52 1.56 -2.13
C TYR A 147 0.34 1.46 -0.88
N PRO A 148 1.66 1.73 -0.96
CA PRO A 148 2.48 1.94 0.21
C PRO A 148 1.99 3.20 0.93
N VAL A 149 1.65 3.05 2.20
CA VAL A 149 1.27 4.15 3.08
C VAL A 149 2.48 4.65 3.85
N MET A 150 2.45 5.90 4.26
CA MET A 150 3.48 6.53 5.09
C MET A 150 2.98 6.67 6.52
N SER A 151 3.88 6.52 7.50
CA SER A 151 3.52 6.88 8.87
C SER A 151 3.31 8.39 9.00
N LEU A 152 2.53 8.80 9.99
CA LEU A 152 2.33 10.24 10.27
C LEU A 152 3.67 10.96 10.50
N ALA A 153 4.59 10.31 11.21
CA ALA A 153 5.93 10.85 11.48
C ALA A 153 6.72 11.08 10.18
N ASP A 154 6.67 10.11 9.23
CA ASP A 154 7.33 10.25 7.94
C ASP A 154 6.71 11.35 7.09
N ILE A 155 5.38 11.51 7.10
CA ILE A 155 4.70 12.62 6.42
C ILE A 155 5.10 13.95 7.01
N CYS A 156 5.11 14.08 8.35
CA CYS A 156 5.53 15.30 9.03
C CYS A 156 7.01 15.64 8.75
N ALA A 157 7.88 14.66 8.58
CA ALA A 157 9.30 14.84 8.30
C ALA A 157 9.62 15.26 6.85
N LEU A 158 8.64 15.24 5.94
CA LEU A 158 8.87 15.68 4.57
C LEU A 158 9.26 17.16 4.53
N PRO A 159 10.28 17.56 3.74
CA PRO A 159 10.80 18.92 3.70
C PRO A 159 9.92 19.87 2.85
N VAL A 160 8.59 19.81 3.04
CA VAL A 160 7.63 20.63 2.30
C VAL A 160 7.83 22.12 2.59
N ALA A 161 8.24 22.44 3.81
CA ALA A 161 8.58 23.82 4.19
C ALA A 161 9.72 24.42 3.34
N ASP A 162 10.65 23.57 2.89
CA ASP A 162 11.81 23.98 2.07
C ASP A 162 11.44 24.18 0.61
N LEU A 163 10.35 23.59 0.15
CA LEU A 163 9.82 23.80 -1.21
C LEU A 163 8.96 25.06 -1.30
N ALA A 164 8.39 25.50 -0.18
CA ALA A 164 7.48 26.61 -0.14
C ALA A 164 8.20 27.95 -0.34
N ALA A 165 7.62 28.82 -1.17
CA ALA A 165 8.01 30.22 -1.22
C ALA A 165 7.76 30.89 0.14
N GLU A 166 8.36 32.07 0.40
CA GLU A 166 8.15 32.84 1.62
C GLU A 166 6.66 33.08 1.88
N SER A 167 5.92 33.40 0.83
CA SER A 167 4.46 33.48 0.82
C SER A 167 3.88 32.37 -0.05
N CYS A 168 3.22 31.41 0.59
CA CYS A 168 2.79 30.18 -0.07
C CYS A 168 1.39 29.74 0.41
N VAL A 169 0.60 29.20 -0.53
CA VAL A 169 -0.66 28.51 -0.25
C VAL A 169 -0.44 27.01 -0.45
N LEU A 170 -0.86 26.23 0.53
CA LEU A 170 -0.84 24.78 0.51
C LEU A 170 -2.26 24.23 0.42
N PHE A 171 -2.46 23.29 -0.49
CA PHE A 171 -3.67 22.48 -0.60
C PHE A 171 -3.33 21.04 -0.20
N LEU A 172 -3.91 20.57 0.92
CA LEU A 172 -3.62 19.24 1.48
C LEU A 172 -4.86 18.35 1.42
N TRP A 173 -4.78 17.29 0.63
CA TRP A 173 -5.82 16.26 0.62
C TRP A 173 -5.80 15.43 1.90
N THR A 174 -6.98 15.21 2.45
CA THR A 174 -7.19 14.29 3.57
C THR A 174 -8.59 13.72 3.57
N THR A 175 -8.76 12.60 4.25
CA THR A 175 -10.08 11.99 4.48
C THR A 175 -10.58 12.33 5.88
N ALA A 176 -11.88 12.19 6.14
CA ALA A 176 -12.45 12.44 7.46
C ALA A 176 -11.74 11.66 8.60
N PRO A 177 -11.37 10.37 8.46
CA PRO A 177 -10.60 9.64 9.48
C PRO A 177 -9.22 10.22 9.77
N CYS A 178 -8.56 10.85 8.80
CA CYS A 178 -7.20 11.40 8.93
C CYS A 178 -7.20 12.92 9.16
N LEU A 179 -8.36 13.52 9.41
CA LEU A 179 -8.48 14.98 9.50
C LEU A 179 -7.67 15.58 10.65
N GLU A 180 -7.65 14.92 11.81
CA GLU A 180 -6.87 15.34 12.97
C GLU A 180 -5.36 15.32 12.67
N GLN A 181 -4.88 14.22 12.06
CA GLN A 181 -3.50 14.07 11.64
C GLN A 181 -3.09 15.11 10.58
N ALA A 182 -4.02 15.46 9.68
CA ALA A 182 -3.74 16.48 8.66
C ALA A 182 -3.44 17.86 9.28
N PHE A 183 -4.09 18.24 10.37
CA PHE A 183 -3.74 19.46 11.11
C PHE A 183 -2.37 19.37 11.79
N GLU A 184 -1.94 18.19 12.22
CA GLU A 184 -0.60 17.98 12.76
C GLU A 184 0.45 18.16 11.65
N VAL A 185 0.22 17.58 10.47
CA VAL A 185 1.07 17.74 9.29
C VAL A 185 1.19 19.22 8.88
N LEU A 186 0.09 19.98 8.84
CA LEU A 186 0.13 21.40 8.52
C LEU A 186 1.03 22.16 9.51
N ARG A 187 0.92 21.86 10.82
CA ARG A 187 1.76 22.49 11.84
C ARG A 187 3.24 22.11 11.68
N ALA A 188 3.53 20.83 11.42
CA ALA A 188 4.90 20.34 11.21
C ALA A 188 5.58 21.04 10.02
N TRP A 189 4.83 21.29 8.94
CA TRP A 189 5.35 22.01 7.76
C TRP A 189 5.31 23.54 7.89
N GLY A 190 4.86 24.07 9.03
CA GLY A 190 4.83 25.53 9.29
C GLY A 190 3.71 26.29 8.60
N PHE A 191 2.63 25.61 8.21
CA PHE A 191 1.46 26.22 7.59
C PHE A 191 0.33 26.46 8.59
N LYS A 192 -0.41 27.55 8.40
CA LYS A 192 -1.61 27.91 9.18
C LYS A 192 -2.86 27.60 8.36
N TYR A 193 -3.73 26.74 8.89
CA TYR A 193 -5.03 26.42 8.31
C TYR A 193 -5.87 27.70 8.08
N LYS A 194 -6.55 27.78 6.97
CA LYS A 194 -7.43 28.89 6.58
C LYS A 194 -8.86 28.46 6.31
N SER A 195 -9.03 27.44 5.49
CA SER A 195 -10.34 26.95 5.04
C SER A 195 -10.24 25.55 4.50
N SER A 196 -11.33 24.98 4.05
CA SER A 196 -11.34 23.68 3.33
C SER A 196 -12.35 23.70 2.19
N LEU A 197 -12.01 22.94 1.15
CA LEU A 197 -12.97 22.48 0.15
C LEU A 197 -13.37 21.05 0.47
N VAL A 198 -14.61 20.71 0.21
CA VAL A 198 -15.13 19.34 0.37
C VAL A 198 -15.49 18.80 -1.00
N TRP A 199 -14.85 17.70 -1.36
CA TRP A 199 -15.21 16.94 -2.54
C TRP A 199 -16.30 15.92 -2.22
N ASP A 200 -17.51 16.12 -2.70
CA ASP A 200 -18.57 15.11 -2.71
C ASP A 200 -18.31 14.13 -3.86
N LYS A 201 -18.03 12.88 -3.52
CA LYS A 201 -17.71 11.80 -4.48
C LYS A 201 -18.94 11.18 -5.14
N GLU A 202 -20.16 11.60 -4.74
CA GLU A 202 -21.47 11.07 -5.20
C GLU A 202 -21.66 9.56 -4.98
N ILE A 203 -20.71 8.89 -4.35
CA ILE A 203 -20.76 7.45 -4.05
C ILE A 203 -20.36 7.25 -2.61
N MET A 204 -21.24 6.62 -1.84
CA MET A 204 -20.96 6.24 -0.46
C MET A 204 -19.87 5.17 -0.39
N GLY A 205 -18.89 5.39 0.46
CA GLY A 205 -17.88 4.42 0.81
C GLY A 205 -18.30 3.51 1.97
N MET A 206 -17.35 2.71 2.43
CA MET A 206 -17.49 1.92 3.67
C MET A 206 -17.10 2.78 4.88
N GLY A 207 -17.75 2.55 6.01
CA GLY A 207 -17.42 3.21 7.27
C GLY A 207 -18.25 2.66 8.42
N HIS A 208 -17.68 2.64 9.63
CA HIS A 208 -18.33 2.08 10.82
C HIS A 208 -19.30 3.06 11.50
N TRP A 209 -18.92 4.34 11.56
CA TRP A 209 -19.74 5.38 12.17
C TRP A 209 -20.67 6.06 11.15
N VAL A 210 -20.09 6.41 9.99
CA VAL A 210 -20.81 7.00 8.86
C VAL A 210 -20.22 6.45 7.56
N ARG A 211 -21.03 6.36 6.53
CA ARG A 211 -20.55 6.02 5.19
C ARG A 211 -19.93 7.24 4.55
N GLY A 212 -18.59 7.28 4.52
CA GLY A 212 -17.85 8.40 3.97
C GLY A 212 -18.11 8.59 2.48
N GLN A 213 -18.63 9.76 2.10
CA GLN A 213 -18.93 10.12 0.70
C GLN A 213 -18.04 11.26 0.21
N HIS A 214 -17.21 11.83 1.08
CA HIS A 214 -16.42 13.01 0.77
C HIS A 214 -14.97 12.88 1.19
N GLU A 215 -14.16 13.77 0.64
CA GLU A 215 -12.80 14.06 1.09
C GLU A 215 -12.62 15.56 1.28
N HIS A 216 -11.64 15.93 2.09
CA HIS A 216 -11.31 17.32 2.36
C HIS A 216 -10.05 17.72 1.60
N LEU A 217 -10.08 18.92 1.02
CA LEU A 217 -8.89 19.62 0.53
C LEU A 217 -8.66 20.82 1.43
N LEU A 218 -7.76 20.69 2.42
CA LEU A 218 -7.46 21.74 3.36
C LEU A 218 -6.67 22.83 2.67
N ILE A 219 -7.02 24.08 2.93
CA ILE A 219 -6.32 25.28 2.45
C ILE A 219 -5.56 25.86 3.64
N ALA A 220 -4.26 26.00 3.50
CA ALA A 220 -3.39 26.55 4.52
C ALA A 220 -2.40 27.53 3.90
N SER A 221 -1.84 28.45 4.70
CA SER A 221 -0.89 29.45 4.21
C SER A 221 0.35 29.56 5.10
N LYS A 222 1.45 29.91 4.46
CA LYS A 222 2.72 30.36 5.07
C LYS A 222 2.98 31.79 4.57
N GLY A 223 3.48 32.69 5.43
CA GLY A 223 3.64 34.09 5.06
C GLY A 223 2.32 34.79 4.75
N ALA A 224 2.34 35.68 3.76
CA ALA A 224 1.20 36.48 3.32
C ALA A 224 0.93 36.30 1.80
N PRO A 225 0.51 35.11 1.36
CA PRO A 225 0.21 34.90 -0.05
C PRO A 225 -1.00 35.76 -0.49
N PRO A 226 -1.06 36.13 -1.78
CA PRO A 226 -2.21 36.87 -2.30
C PRO A 226 -3.48 36.05 -2.14
N LEU A 227 -4.58 36.73 -1.80
CA LEU A 227 -5.91 36.15 -1.87
C LEU A 227 -6.31 35.90 -3.33
N PRO A 228 -7.09 34.87 -3.62
CA PRO A 228 -7.62 34.68 -4.96
C PRO A 228 -8.54 35.85 -5.35
N PRO A 229 -8.65 36.17 -6.64
CA PRO A 229 -9.65 37.11 -7.14
C PRO A 229 -11.06 36.73 -6.67
N THR A 230 -11.88 37.70 -6.31
CA THR A 230 -13.21 37.45 -5.72
C THR A 230 -14.08 36.58 -6.62
N GLU A 231 -13.98 36.76 -7.92
CA GLU A 231 -14.68 35.97 -8.95
C GLU A 231 -14.20 34.53 -9.06
N SER A 232 -13.00 34.23 -8.55
CA SER A 232 -12.39 32.91 -8.57
C SER A 232 -12.52 32.17 -7.23
N VAL A 233 -13.15 32.78 -6.22
CA VAL A 233 -13.39 32.13 -4.92
C VAL A 233 -14.46 31.04 -5.10
N PRO A 234 -14.13 29.75 -4.90
CA PRO A 234 -15.07 28.68 -5.14
C PRO A 234 -16.07 28.52 -3.98
N ALA A 235 -17.21 27.85 -4.26
CA ALA A 235 -18.02 27.28 -3.19
C ALA A 235 -17.21 26.24 -2.38
N SER A 236 -17.49 26.13 -1.08
CA SER A 236 -16.76 25.22 -0.19
C SER A 236 -17.01 23.73 -0.45
N VAL A 237 -18.05 23.41 -1.22
CA VAL A 237 -18.40 22.02 -1.62
C VAL A 237 -18.47 21.96 -3.12
N PHE A 238 -17.80 20.98 -3.71
CA PHE A 238 -17.93 20.70 -5.14
C PHE A 238 -18.18 19.20 -5.35
N ARG A 239 -18.81 18.87 -6.48
CA ARG A 239 -19.20 17.51 -6.84
C ARG A 239 -18.48 17.07 -8.09
N GLU A 240 -17.93 15.88 -8.02
CA GLU A 240 -17.43 15.14 -9.18
C GLU A 240 -17.43 13.67 -8.81
N ARG A 241 -18.10 12.85 -9.61
CA ARG A 241 -18.17 11.42 -9.36
C ARG A 241 -16.76 10.84 -9.32
N ARG A 242 -16.42 10.07 -8.26
CA ARG A 242 -15.13 9.38 -8.18
C ARG A 242 -14.94 8.48 -9.39
N ARG A 243 -13.73 8.47 -9.91
CA ARG A 243 -13.26 7.57 -10.97
C ARG A 243 -12.52 6.39 -10.37
N GLU A 244 -11.42 6.00 -10.94
CA GLU A 244 -10.54 4.93 -10.45
C GLU A 244 -10.06 5.17 -9.01
N HIS A 245 -9.60 4.11 -8.34
CA HIS A 245 -9.14 4.21 -6.97
C HIS A 245 -8.09 5.30 -6.78
N SER A 246 -8.31 6.16 -5.78
CA SER A 246 -7.38 7.21 -5.34
C SER A 246 -7.12 8.36 -6.33
N ARG A 247 -7.74 8.39 -7.50
CA ARG A 247 -7.61 9.51 -8.44
C ARG A 247 -8.41 10.71 -7.94
N LYS A 248 -7.73 11.85 -7.80
CA LYS A 248 -8.38 13.09 -7.39
C LYS A 248 -9.21 13.70 -8.52
N PRO A 249 -10.26 14.48 -8.20
CA PRO A 249 -11.16 15.05 -9.19
C PRO A 249 -10.48 16.16 -9.99
N GLU A 250 -10.77 16.25 -11.30
CA GLU A 250 -10.27 17.32 -12.16
C GLU A 250 -10.77 18.71 -11.73
N ALA A 251 -11.95 18.75 -11.10
CA ALA A 251 -12.49 20.00 -10.56
C ALA A 251 -11.53 20.66 -9.55
N SER A 252 -10.80 19.88 -8.73
CA SER A 252 -9.88 20.46 -7.77
C SER A 252 -8.72 21.20 -8.44
N TYR A 253 -8.16 20.66 -9.53
CA TYR A 253 -7.12 21.34 -10.29
C TYR A 253 -7.64 22.61 -10.93
N ARG A 254 -8.82 22.55 -11.59
CA ARG A 254 -9.46 23.75 -12.20
C ARG A 254 -9.72 24.83 -11.16
N ILE A 255 -10.16 24.47 -9.95
CA ILE A 255 -10.37 25.41 -8.85
C ILE A 255 -9.03 26.08 -8.46
N ILE A 256 -7.97 25.33 -8.22
CA ILE A 256 -6.66 25.88 -7.85
C ILE A 256 -6.09 26.75 -8.99
N GLU A 257 -6.25 26.33 -10.23
CA GLU A 257 -5.81 27.08 -11.41
C GLU A 257 -6.57 28.40 -11.56
N ALA A 258 -7.87 28.40 -11.29
CA ALA A 258 -8.68 29.62 -11.30
C ALA A 258 -8.33 30.57 -10.14
N MET A 259 -8.06 30.02 -8.94
CA MET A 259 -7.63 30.81 -7.78
C MET A 259 -6.26 31.47 -7.98
N TYR A 260 -5.34 30.80 -8.67
CA TYR A 260 -3.95 31.22 -8.80
C TYR A 260 -3.41 30.99 -10.24
N PRO A 261 -3.99 31.67 -11.27
CA PRO A 261 -3.69 31.37 -12.66
C PRO A 261 -2.22 31.61 -13.03
N ALA A 262 -1.61 32.66 -12.51
CA ALA A 262 -0.26 33.10 -12.87
C ALA A 262 0.85 32.54 -11.98
N LEU A 263 0.51 31.93 -10.84
CA LEU A 263 1.53 31.46 -9.87
C LEU A 263 2.06 30.07 -10.27
N PRO A 264 3.39 29.85 -10.17
CA PRO A 264 3.99 28.53 -10.29
C PRO A 264 3.39 27.55 -9.29
N LYS A 265 3.12 26.34 -9.73
CA LYS A 265 2.47 25.29 -8.93
C LYS A 265 3.29 24.04 -8.95
N ILE A 266 3.29 23.30 -7.83
CA ILE A 266 3.82 21.94 -7.74
C ILE A 266 2.79 21.02 -7.10
N GLU A 267 2.69 19.80 -7.64
CA GLU A 267 1.97 18.70 -7.02
C GLU A 267 2.96 17.68 -6.45
N LEU A 268 2.82 17.40 -5.16
CA LEU A 268 3.58 16.36 -4.47
C LEU A 268 2.74 15.08 -4.38
N PHE A 269 3.40 13.93 -4.56
CA PHE A 269 2.77 12.63 -4.73
C PHE A 269 1.93 12.54 -6.02
N ALA A 270 2.36 13.31 -7.03
CA ALA A 270 1.71 13.32 -8.34
C ALA A 270 1.75 11.93 -8.99
N ARG A 271 0.67 11.59 -9.70
CA ARG A 271 0.56 10.34 -10.48
C ARG A 271 0.72 10.56 -11.97
N GLN A 272 0.53 11.79 -12.41
CA GLN A 272 0.62 12.16 -13.82
C GLN A 272 1.21 13.56 -13.99
N VAL A 273 1.79 13.81 -15.13
CA VAL A 273 2.24 15.15 -15.52
C VAL A 273 1.03 15.99 -15.90
N ARG A 274 1.01 17.25 -15.46
CA ARG A 274 -0.03 18.23 -15.82
C ARG A 274 0.58 19.51 -16.38
N PRO A 275 0.11 20.02 -17.55
CA PRO A 275 0.59 21.28 -18.07
C PRO A 275 0.45 22.42 -17.06
N GLY A 276 1.51 23.23 -16.91
CA GLY A 276 1.55 24.35 -15.97
C GLY A 276 1.82 23.99 -14.50
N TRP A 277 2.09 22.71 -14.22
CA TRP A 277 2.47 22.20 -12.91
C TRP A 277 3.83 21.53 -12.95
N ASP A 278 4.66 21.82 -11.97
CA ASP A 278 5.76 20.92 -11.63
C ASP A 278 5.18 19.73 -10.85
N VAL A 279 5.81 18.58 -10.94
CA VAL A 279 5.32 17.36 -10.29
C VAL A 279 6.45 16.63 -9.60
N TRP A 280 6.14 16.05 -8.44
CA TRP A 280 6.99 15.10 -7.76
C TRP A 280 6.13 13.93 -7.27
N GLY A 281 6.50 12.72 -7.65
CA GLY A 281 5.78 11.51 -7.26
C GLY A 281 6.38 10.28 -7.92
N ASN A 282 6.13 9.13 -7.34
CA ASN A 282 6.73 7.86 -7.76
C ASN A 282 6.07 7.24 -8.98
N GLU A 283 4.88 7.70 -9.34
CA GLU A 283 4.11 7.21 -10.47
C GLU A 283 4.26 8.11 -11.72
N VAL A 284 4.96 9.23 -11.61
CA VAL A 284 5.18 10.16 -12.72
C VAL A 284 6.07 9.51 -13.77
N GLY A 285 5.57 9.36 -15.00
CA GLY A 285 6.29 8.77 -16.13
C GLY A 285 6.19 7.25 -16.26
N THR A 286 5.46 6.58 -15.37
CA THR A 286 5.03 5.20 -15.62
C THR A 286 3.73 5.26 -16.42
N GLU A 287 3.76 4.93 -17.70
CA GLU A 287 2.55 4.52 -18.42
C GLU A 287 2.08 3.22 -17.75
N THR A 288 1.23 3.32 -16.77
CA THR A 288 0.48 2.17 -16.29
C THR A 288 -0.57 1.87 -17.35
N ALA A 289 -0.38 0.76 -18.07
CA ALA A 289 -1.52 0.11 -18.71
C ALA A 289 -2.65 0.03 -17.67
N PRO A 290 -3.93 0.25 -18.07
CA PRO A 290 -5.03 0.20 -17.12
C PRO A 290 -4.93 -1.10 -16.34
N ASP A 291 -4.78 -1.01 -15.02
CA ASP A 291 -4.81 -2.16 -14.13
C ASP A 291 -6.25 -2.68 -14.13
N ASP A 292 -6.49 -3.71 -14.95
CA ASP A 292 -7.76 -4.43 -15.02
C ASP A 292 -7.96 -5.35 -13.81
N GLY A 293 -7.07 -5.26 -12.81
CA GLY A 293 -7.11 -6.07 -11.59
C GLY A 293 -6.85 -7.57 -11.84
N ILE A 294 -6.49 -7.96 -13.07
CA ILE A 294 -6.19 -9.35 -13.40
C ILE A 294 -4.69 -9.57 -13.29
N PRO A 295 -4.22 -10.40 -12.36
CA PRO A 295 -2.82 -10.78 -12.26
C PRO A 295 -2.31 -11.33 -13.60
N GLU A 296 -1.10 -10.97 -14.01
CA GLU A 296 -0.50 -11.30 -15.31
C GLU A 296 -0.54 -12.81 -15.63
N PHE A 297 -0.41 -13.68 -14.62
CA PHE A 297 -0.49 -15.12 -14.76
C PHE A 297 -1.88 -15.66 -15.14
N LEU A 298 -2.94 -14.86 -15.02
CA LEU A 298 -4.31 -15.20 -15.42
C LEU A 298 -4.68 -14.69 -16.82
N ARG A 299 -3.81 -13.92 -17.46
CA ARG A 299 -4.00 -13.49 -18.84
C ARG A 299 -3.76 -14.67 -19.76
N ARG A 300 -4.81 -15.44 -20.05
CA ARG A 300 -4.76 -16.48 -21.07
C ARG A 300 -4.49 -15.82 -22.42
N THR A 301 -3.37 -16.13 -23.04
CA THR A 301 -3.17 -15.91 -24.47
C THR A 301 -4.28 -16.66 -25.23
N PRO A 302 -5.02 -16.01 -26.13
CA PRO A 302 -5.94 -16.76 -26.99
C PRO A 302 -5.09 -17.68 -27.86
N ASN A 303 -5.38 -18.98 -27.81
CA ASN A 303 -4.77 -19.98 -28.66
C ASN A 303 -4.86 -19.54 -30.12
N GLY A 304 -3.69 -19.43 -30.76
CA GLY A 304 -3.60 -19.28 -32.19
C GLY A 304 -4.29 -20.46 -32.86
N ALA A 305 -5.33 -20.19 -33.64
CA ALA A 305 -5.86 -21.12 -34.58
C ALA A 305 -4.78 -21.39 -35.63
N ALA A 306 -4.29 -22.61 -35.70
CA ALA A 306 -3.52 -23.12 -36.79
C ALA A 306 -4.51 -23.40 -37.94
N SER A 307 -4.29 -22.78 -39.07
CA SER A 307 -4.74 -23.22 -40.37
C SER A 307 -3.68 -24.11 -40.97
#